data_7ce670171f3d392298c081c3f4cf0889
#
_entry.id   7ce670171f3d392298c081c3f4cf0889
#
_cell.length_a   1.000
_cell.length_b   1.000
_cell.length_c   1.000
_cell.angle_alpha   90.00
_cell.angle_beta   90.00
_cell.angle_gamma   90.00
#
_symmetry.space_group_name_H-M   'P 1'
#
loop_
_entity.id
_entity.type
_entity.pdbx_description
1 polymer ?
#
loop_
_entity_poly.entity_id
_entity_poly.type
_entity_poly.pdbx_seq_one_letter_code
_entity_poly.pdbx_strand_id
1 'polypeptide(L)'
;MVELLGGADIRELAARLEVVPTKKLGQNFVTDPNTIRRIVAAAKLTGSETVVEIGPGLGSLTLGLLEVASKVIAVEIDAKMAAALEATIAKRAPGKDFTLIHEDALRLMELPSKPDALVANLPYNISVPVLLHFLERFESINRGLVLVQAEVAHRLAAGPGSKVYGVPSAKLAWYADANLAGNVGRNVFWPAPNVDSALVYFVKRATPIGDEALRLKTFAVIDAAFSQRRKTLRQALADFAGSPTFAEELLNRAGVNPTLRGEALAINDFVAIARQVA
;
A
#
# COMPACT_ATOMS: atom_id res chain seq x y z
N MET A 1 21.16 20.42 6.91
CA MET A 1 20.62 19.44 7.89
C MET A 1 19.11 19.48 7.74
N VAL A 2 18.42 18.35 7.81
CA VAL A 2 16.95 18.31 7.73
C VAL A 2 16.36 18.55 9.12
N GLU A 3 15.31 19.35 9.21
CA GLU A 3 14.58 19.62 10.45
C GLU A 3 13.19 18.99 10.41
N LEU A 4 12.91 18.00 11.26
CA LEU A 4 11.62 17.32 11.32
C LEU A 4 10.54 18.21 11.93
N LEU A 5 9.28 17.97 11.53
CA LEU A 5 8.12 18.64 12.11
C LEU A 5 7.72 18.00 13.43
N GLY A 6 7.55 18.83 14.47
CA GLY A 6 6.93 18.44 15.72
C GLY A 6 5.42 18.70 15.77
N GLY A 7 4.77 18.29 16.85
CA GLY A 7 3.33 18.46 17.00
C GLY A 7 2.85 19.93 17.02
N ALA A 8 3.68 20.87 17.45
CA ALA A 8 3.38 22.29 17.37
C ALA A 8 3.41 22.79 15.93
N ASP A 9 4.46 22.44 15.18
CA ASP A 9 4.62 22.80 13.77
C ASP A 9 3.44 22.31 12.91
N ILE A 10 3.02 21.05 13.13
CA ILE A 10 1.88 20.43 12.39
C ILE A 10 0.59 21.22 12.64
N ARG A 11 0.30 21.57 13.90
CA ARG A 11 -0.91 22.35 14.22
C ARG A 11 -0.86 23.76 13.66
N GLU A 12 0.29 24.41 13.71
CA GLU A 12 0.49 25.75 13.15
C GLU A 12 0.31 25.73 11.61
N LEU A 13 0.96 24.77 10.93
CA LEU A 13 0.79 24.61 9.48
C LEU A 13 -0.67 24.35 9.11
N ALA A 14 -1.34 23.44 9.80
CA ALA A 14 -2.73 23.13 9.54
C ALA A 14 -3.66 24.33 9.76
N ALA A 15 -3.45 25.10 10.83
CA ALA A 15 -4.21 26.32 11.11
C ALA A 15 -4.00 27.38 10.03
N ARG A 16 -2.74 27.62 9.61
CA ARG A 16 -2.40 28.58 8.56
C ARG A 16 -3.02 28.23 7.20
N LEU A 17 -3.15 26.94 6.91
CA LEU A 17 -3.72 26.43 5.66
C LEU A 17 -5.24 26.30 5.70
N GLU A 18 -5.83 26.60 6.86
CA GLU A 18 -7.25 26.34 7.12
C GLU A 18 -7.63 24.88 6.79
N VAL A 19 -6.69 23.96 7.02
CA VAL A 19 -6.93 22.54 6.81
C VAL A 19 -7.74 22.02 8.00
N VAL A 20 -9.01 21.76 7.72
CA VAL A 20 -9.84 20.95 8.61
C VAL A 20 -9.63 19.51 8.16
N PRO A 21 -8.86 18.68 8.93
CA PRO A 21 -8.63 17.30 8.53
C PRO A 21 -9.98 16.57 8.35
N THR A 22 -10.25 16.13 7.13
CA THR A 22 -11.53 15.52 6.81
C THR A 22 -11.42 14.01 6.90
N LYS A 23 -12.39 13.35 7.54
CA LYS A 23 -12.50 11.88 7.51
C LYS A 23 -12.58 11.34 6.08
N LYS A 24 -13.09 12.16 5.14
CA LYS A 24 -13.25 11.82 3.72
C LYS A 24 -11.92 11.61 3.01
N LEU A 25 -10.86 12.35 3.40
CA LEU A 25 -9.52 12.23 2.84
C LEU A 25 -8.60 11.33 3.69
N GLY A 26 -9.10 10.81 4.83
CA GLY A 26 -8.32 9.90 5.68
C GLY A 26 -7.05 10.53 6.28
N GLN A 27 -7.02 11.86 6.43
CA GLN A 27 -5.84 12.63 6.81
C GLN A 27 -5.53 12.48 8.30
N ASN A 28 -4.42 11.81 8.59
CA ASN A 28 -3.86 11.67 9.94
C ASN A 28 -2.35 11.92 9.86
N PHE A 29 -1.90 13.05 10.38
CA PHE A 29 -0.49 13.46 10.31
C PHE A 29 0.28 12.92 11.50
N VAL A 30 1.44 12.30 11.25
CA VAL A 30 2.33 11.88 12.33
C VAL A 30 3.02 13.11 12.91
N THR A 31 2.89 13.31 14.23
CA THR A 31 3.34 14.52 14.93
C THR A 31 4.60 14.31 15.76
N ASP A 32 5.09 13.07 15.88
CA ASP A 32 6.26 12.72 16.69
C ASP A 32 7.48 12.42 15.81
N PRO A 33 8.54 13.22 15.87
CA PRO A 33 9.78 13.01 15.11
C PRO A 33 10.44 11.65 15.37
N ASN A 34 10.37 11.11 16.59
CA ASN A 34 10.96 9.80 16.90
C ASN A 34 10.19 8.67 16.20
N THR A 35 8.86 8.80 16.11
CA THR A 35 8.03 7.88 15.33
C THR A 35 8.38 7.96 13.85
N ILE A 36 8.59 9.16 13.29
CA ILE A 36 9.05 9.32 11.89
C ILE A 36 10.37 8.58 11.67
N ARG A 37 11.38 8.80 12.51
CA ARG A 37 12.68 8.09 12.38
C ARG A 37 12.52 6.58 12.49
N ARG A 38 11.65 6.09 13.37
CA ARG A 38 11.35 4.66 13.50
C ARG A 38 10.70 4.11 12.25
N ILE A 39 9.78 4.85 11.62
CA ILE A 39 9.15 4.45 10.35
C ILE A 39 10.20 4.38 9.24
N VAL A 40 11.04 5.42 9.11
CA VAL A 40 12.11 5.46 8.09
C VAL A 40 13.11 4.33 8.29
N ALA A 41 13.51 4.06 9.54
CA ALA A 41 14.41 2.93 9.84
C ALA A 41 13.79 1.56 9.46
N ALA A 42 12.48 1.39 9.68
CA ALA A 42 11.76 0.17 9.29
C ALA A 42 11.68 -0.02 7.76
N ALA A 43 11.83 1.03 6.97
CA ALA A 43 11.87 0.95 5.51
C ALA A 43 13.19 0.38 4.98
N LYS A 44 14.22 0.25 5.82
CA LYS A 44 15.53 -0.36 5.49
C LYS A 44 16.20 0.28 4.27
N LEU A 45 16.12 1.62 4.18
CA LEU A 45 16.78 2.38 3.12
C LEU A 45 18.30 2.41 3.36
N THR A 46 19.08 2.38 2.27
CA THR A 46 20.56 2.37 2.31
C THR A 46 21.16 3.76 2.05
N GLY A 47 20.34 4.72 1.61
CA GLY A 47 20.75 6.08 1.32
C GLY A 47 20.93 6.40 -0.16
N SER A 48 20.89 5.41 -1.04
CA SER A 48 21.05 5.57 -2.49
C SER A 48 19.72 5.61 -3.24
N GLU A 49 18.62 5.29 -2.58
CA GLU A 49 17.33 5.10 -3.23
C GLU A 49 16.67 6.41 -3.65
N THR A 50 15.98 6.34 -4.79
CA THR A 50 14.86 7.22 -5.11
C THR A 50 13.60 6.65 -4.48
N VAL A 51 13.02 7.36 -3.54
CA VAL A 51 11.82 6.94 -2.80
C VAL A 51 10.60 7.66 -3.36
N VAL A 52 9.51 6.94 -3.64
CA VAL A 52 8.20 7.56 -3.87
C VAL A 52 7.36 7.52 -2.60
N GLU A 53 6.79 8.67 -2.24
CA GLU A 53 5.84 8.84 -1.15
C GLU A 53 4.47 9.22 -1.69
N ILE A 54 3.42 8.57 -1.20
CA ILE A 54 2.03 8.84 -1.58
C ILE A 54 1.32 9.52 -0.42
N GLY A 55 0.70 10.66 -0.66
CA GLY A 55 -0.01 11.43 0.34
C GLY A 55 0.91 12.00 1.43
N PRO A 56 1.93 12.80 1.07
CA PRO A 56 2.87 13.38 2.02
C PRO A 56 2.21 14.30 3.05
N GLY A 57 1.06 14.88 2.69
CA GLY A 57 0.32 15.82 3.50
C GLY A 57 1.19 17.03 3.89
N LEU A 58 1.39 17.25 5.20
CA LEU A 58 2.21 18.37 5.69
C LEU A 58 3.72 18.10 5.66
N GLY A 59 4.18 16.90 5.24
CA GLY A 59 5.59 16.59 5.01
C GLY A 59 6.33 15.96 6.17
N SER A 60 5.63 15.47 7.20
CA SER A 60 6.31 14.82 8.34
C SER A 60 7.19 13.65 7.92
N LEU A 61 6.62 12.71 7.14
CA LEU A 61 7.37 11.54 6.66
C LEU A 61 8.34 11.94 5.55
N THR A 62 7.96 12.86 4.66
CA THR A 62 8.82 13.39 3.59
C THR A 62 10.15 13.90 4.12
N LEU A 63 10.12 14.73 5.19
CA LEU A 63 11.33 15.22 5.82
C LEU A 63 12.19 14.09 6.39
N GLY A 64 11.58 13.10 7.02
CA GLY A 64 12.30 11.92 7.52
C GLY A 64 12.95 11.10 6.40
N LEU A 65 12.26 10.97 5.26
CA LEU A 65 12.81 10.30 4.07
C LEU A 65 13.98 11.08 3.49
N LEU A 66 13.89 12.42 3.42
CA LEU A 66 14.97 13.30 2.96
C LEU A 66 16.20 13.32 3.88
N GLU A 67 16.10 12.86 5.15
CA GLU A 67 17.29 12.64 5.98
C GLU A 67 18.17 11.50 5.41
N VAL A 68 17.55 10.46 4.82
CA VAL A 68 18.21 9.20 4.47
C VAL A 68 18.28 8.98 2.95
N ALA A 69 17.18 9.12 2.21
CA ALA A 69 17.12 8.82 0.77
C ALA A 69 17.94 9.80 -0.07
N SER A 70 18.42 9.36 -1.23
CA SER A 70 19.07 10.22 -2.21
C SER A 70 18.11 11.19 -2.86
N LYS A 71 16.89 10.75 -3.13
CA LYS A 71 15.81 11.53 -3.75
C LYS A 71 14.45 11.10 -3.20
N VAL A 72 13.53 12.06 -3.05
CA VAL A 72 12.13 11.80 -2.70
C VAL A 72 11.22 12.40 -3.76
N ILE A 73 10.32 11.56 -4.30
CA ILE A 73 9.22 11.97 -5.18
C ILE A 73 7.94 11.84 -4.37
N ALA A 74 7.24 12.94 -4.13
CA ALA A 74 5.99 12.96 -3.39
C ALA A 74 4.80 13.18 -4.34
N VAL A 75 3.71 12.43 -4.14
CA VAL A 75 2.47 12.53 -4.92
C VAL A 75 1.35 12.99 -3.99
N GLU A 76 0.81 14.18 -4.21
CA GLU A 76 -0.23 14.79 -3.38
C GLU A 76 -1.41 15.26 -4.25
N ILE A 77 -2.63 14.91 -3.83
CA ILE A 77 -3.85 15.27 -4.55
C ILE A 77 -4.42 16.63 -4.09
N ASP A 78 -4.13 17.04 -2.85
CA ASP A 78 -4.63 18.28 -2.28
C ASP A 78 -3.72 19.46 -2.67
N ALA A 79 -4.25 20.40 -3.45
CA ALA A 79 -3.48 21.56 -3.95
C ALA A 79 -2.93 22.46 -2.82
N LYS A 80 -3.67 22.61 -1.70
CA LYS A 80 -3.21 23.43 -0.56
C LYS A 80 -2.05 22.76 0.15
N MET A 81 -2.12 21.43 0.33
CA MET A 81 -1.04 20.66 0.94
C MET A 81 0.18 20.60 0.03
N ALA A 82 -0.01 20.40 -1.27
CA ALA A 82 1.07 20.40 -2.25
C ALA A 82 1.87 21.72 -2.20
N ALA A 83 1.20 22.86 -2.29
CA ALA A 83 1.85 24.19 -2.20
C ALA A 83 2.57 24.41 -0.86
N ALA A 84 1.96 23.98 0.25
CA ALA A 84 2.57 24.11 1.57
C ALA A 84 3.77 23.18 1.78
N LEU A 85 3.73 22.00 1.17
CA LEU A 85 4.82 21.03 1.24
C LEU A 85 6.08 21.58 0.57
N GLU A 86 5.98 22.16 -0.63
CA GLU A 86 7.13 22.78 -1.30
C GLU A 86 7.80 23.84 -0.42
N ALA A 87 7.01 24.73 0.18
CA ALA A 87 7.52 25.76 1.09
C ALA A 87 8.16 25.14 2.36
N THR A 88 7.57 24.07 2.89
CA THR A 88 8.09 23.35 4.04
C THR A 88 9.44 22.70 3.74
N ILE A 89 9.56 22.04 2.60
CA ILE A 89 10.81 21.37 2.18
C ILE A 89 11.90 22.42 1.89
N ALA A 90 11.58 23.49 1.17
CA ALA A 90 12.53 24.56 0.90
C ALA A 90 13.13 25.17 2.21
N LYS A 91 12.31 25.30 3.25
CA LYS A 91 12.73 25.84 4.56
C LYS A 91 13.50 24.82 5.39
N ARG A 92 13.03 23.56 5.48
CA ARG A 92 13.48 22.57 6.46
C ARG A 92 14.46 21.51 5.92
N ALA A 93 14.55 21.38 4.60
CA ALA A 93 15.45 20.45 3.92
C ALA A 93 16.14 21.12 2.71
N PRO A 94 16.78 22.30 2.88
CA PRO A 94 17.38 23.03 1.77
C PRO A 94 18.46 22.17 1.09
N GLY A 95 18.44 22.17 -0.25
CA GLY A 95 19.41 21.46 -1.08
C GLY A 95 19.20 19.94 -1.18
N LYS A 96 18.12 19.39 -0.63
CA LYS A 96 17.76 17.99 -0.80
C LYS A 96 17.03 17.79 -2.14
N ASP A 97 17.24 16.63 -2.79
CA ASP A 97 16.59 16.29 -4.05
C ASP A 97 15.14 15.85 -3.78
N PHE A 98 14.23 16.77 -4.04
CA PHE A 98 12.80 16.61 -3.83
C PHE A 98 12.02 16.99 -5.09
N THR A 99 11.04 16.18 -5.44
CA THR A 99 10.11 16.44 -6.53
C THR A 99 8.69 16.23 -6.05
N LEU A 100 7.83 17.22 -6.25
CA LEU A 100 6.40 17.12 -5.96
C LEU A 100 5.60 16.93 -7.24
N ILE A 101 4.63 16.02 -7.18
CA ILE A 101 3.64 15.79 -8.24
C ILE A 101 2.27 16.06 -7.63
N HIS A 102 1.57 17.06 -8.18
CA HIS A 102 0.20 17.36 -7.78
C HIS A 102 -0.76 16.59 -8.68
N GLU A 103 -1.12 15.36 -8.26
CA GLU A 103 -1.99 14.46 -9.02
C GLU A 103 -2.66 13.43 -8.10
N ASP A 104 -3.73 12.80 -8.61
CA ASP A 104 -4.35 11.62 -7.99
C ASP A 104 -3.45 10.40 -8.18
N ALA A 105 -2.93 9.87 -7.08
CA ALA A 105 -2.05 8.70 -7.09
C ALA A 105 -2.67 7.45 -7.75
N LEU A 106 -4.01 7.32 -7.74
CA LEU A 106 -4.71 6.21 -8.42
C LEU A 106 -4.75 6.36 -9.95
N ARG A 107 -4.46 7.57 -10.46
CA ARG A 107 -4.45 7.87 -11.90
C ARG A 107 -3.06 8.09 -12.46
N LEU A 108 -2.08 8.18 -11.58
CA LEU A 108 -0.70 8.46 -11.97
C LEU A 108 -0.13 7.32 -12.84
N MET A 109 0.29 7.67 -14.04
CA MET A 109 0.79 6.71 -15.03
C MET A 109 2.31 6.76 -15.21
N GLU A 110 2.95 7.89 -14.87
CA GLU A 110 4.38 8.12 -15.07
C GLU A 110 4.98 8.88 -13.90
N LEU A 111 6.25 8.67 -13.66
CA LEU A 111 7.06 9.38 -12.67
C LEU A 111 8.28 10.00 -13.36
N PRO A 112 8.79 11.16 -12.90
CA PRO A 112 9.91 11.85 -13.52
C PRO A 112 11.24 11.08 -13.41
N SER A 113 11.31 10.12 -12.51
CA SER A 113 12.43 9.16 -12.40
C SER A 113 11.91 7.84 -11.82
N LYS A 114 12.66 6.76 -12.04
CA LYS A 114 12.32 5.42 -11.56
C LYS A 114 12.55 5.32 -10.05
N PRO A 115 11.51 5.12 -9.22
CA PRO A 115 11.70 4.91 -7.80
C PRO A 115 12.18 3.49 -7.50
N ASP A 116 13.08 3.35 -6.52
CA ASP A 116 13.55 2.07 -6.01
C ASP A 116 12.65 1.54 -4.89
N ALA A 117 12.07 2.46 -4.11
CA ALA A 117 11.25 2.12 -2.96
C ALA A 117 9.98 2.99 -2.88
N LEU A 118 8.92 2.40 -2.31
CA LEU A 118 7.70 3.11 -1.93
C LEU A 118 7.63 3.17 -0.40
N VAL A 119 7.60 4.38 0.17
CA VAL A 119 7.42 4.57 1.61
C VAL A 119 6.34 5.62 1.84
N ALA A 120 5.25 5.24 2.51
CA ALA A 120 4.10 6.13 2.64
C ALA A 120 3.26 5.87 3.90
N ASN A 121 2.70 6.95 4.45
CA ASN A 121 1.56 6.90 5.37
C ASN A 121 0.29 7.00 4.54
N LEU A 122 -0.25 5.86 4.11
CA LEU A 122 -1.33 5.82 3.12
C LEU A 122 -2.68 6.27 3.69
N PRO A 123 -3.46 7.06 2.93
CA PRO A 123 -4.84 7.36 3.28
C PRO A 123 -5.66 6.08 3.47
N TYR A 124 -6.36 5.96 4.59
CA TYR A 124 -6.97 4.69 5.00
C TYR A 124 -8.01 4.12 4.02
N ASN A 125 -8.73 5.00 3.33
CA ASN A 125 -9.80 4.63 2.40
C ASN A 125 -9.30 4.07 1.05
N ILE A 126 -8.07 4.37 0.64
CA ILE A 126 -7.51 3.96 -0.66
C ILE A 126 -6.20 3.17 -0.52
N SER A 127 -5.78 2.82 0.69
CA SER A 127 -4.46 2.23 0.95
C SER A 127 -4.16 0.98 0.12
N VAL A 128 -5.10 0.04 0.03
CA VAL A 128 -4.91 -1.19 -0.76
C VAL A 128 -4.92 -0.91 -2.27
N PRO A 129 -5.93 -0.23 -2.85
CA PRO A 129 -5.94 0.07 -4.28
C PRO A 129 -4.70 0.83 -4.74
N VAL A 130 -4.26 1.85 -4.00
CA VAL A 130 -3.11 2.66 -4.40
C VAL A 130 -1.79 1.88 -4.30
N LEU A 131 -1.64 1.04 -3.28
CA LEU A 131 -0.47 0.16 -3.16
C LEU A 131 -0.37 -0.81 -4.35
N LEU A 132 -1.49 -1.48 -4.70
CA LEU A 132 -1.53 -2.40 -5.83
C LEU A 132 -1.28 -1.69 -7.16
N HIS A 133 -1.85 -0.50 -7.36
CA HIS A 133 -1.62 0.32 -8.55
C HIS A 133 -0.13 0.67 -8.73
N PHE A 134 0.55 1.10 -7.66
CA PHE A 134 1.97 1.43 -7.74
C PHE A 134 2.85 0.21 -8.00
N LEU A 135 2.55 -0.94 -7.40
CA LEU A 135 3.29 -2.19 -7.64
C LEU A 135 3.08 -2.73 -9.06
N GLU A 136 1.92 -2.49 -9.64
CA GLU A 136 1.61 -2.82 -11.02
C GLU A 136 2.33 -1.88 -12.00
N ARG A 137 2.20 -0.57 -11.78
CA ARG A 137 2.60 0.43 -12.75
C ARG A 137 4.09 0.73 -12.75
N PHE A 138 4.71 0.73 -11.58
CA PHE A 138 6.12 1.11 -11.43
C PHE A 138 6.98 -0.12 -11.12
N GLU A 139 7.50 -0.73 -12.20
CA GLU A 139 8.28 -1.97 -12.12
C GLU A 139 9.57 -1.80 -11.31
N SER A 140 10.16 -0.60 -11.31
CA SER A 140 11.39 -0.28 -10.60
C SER A 140 11.29 -0.35 -9.08
N ILE A 141 10.08 -0.21 -8.52
CA ILE A 141 9.85 -0.39 -7.08
C ILE A 141 10.14 -1.85 -6.73
N ASN A 142 11.18 -2.08 -5.94
CA ASN A 142 11.60 -3.42 -5.52
C ASN A 142 11.26 -3.73 -4.05
N ARG A 143 11.00 -2.72 -3.23
CA ARG A 143 10.61 -2.84 -1.82
C ARG A 143 9.83 -1.62 -1.35
N GLY A 144 9.26 -1.71 -0.16
CA GLY A 144 8.66 -0.55 0.47
C GLY A 144 8.12 -0.81 1.86
N LEU A 145 7.64 0.27 2.44
CA LEU A 145 6.99 0.28 3.75
C LEU A 145 5.74 1.15 3.69
N VAL A 146 4.62 0.60 4.08
CA VAL A 146 3.39 1.38 4.18
C VAL A 146 2.84 1.36 5.60
N LEU A 147 2.43 2.52 6.07
CA LEU A 147 1.69 2.71 7.30
C LEU A 147 0.21 2.76 6.95
N VAL A 148 -0.57 1.86 7.51
CA VAL A 148 -2.01 1.72 7.27
C VAL A 148 -2.74 1.37 8.56
N GLN A 149 -4.08 1.35 8.55
CA GLN A 149 -4.84 0.85 9.71
C GLN A 149 -4.39 -0.57 10.09
N ALA A 150 -4.32 -0.86 11.39
CA ALA A 150 -3.82 -2.14 11.90
C ALA A 150 -4.56 -3.35 11.29
N GLU A 151 -5.89 -3.26 11.12
CA GLU A 151 -6.67 -4.32 10.46
C GLU A 151 -6.23 -4.54 9.01
N VAL A 152 -5.99 -3.46 8.25
CA VAL A 152 -5.52 -3.54 6.85
C VAL A 152 -4.10 -4.11 6.81
N ALA A 153 -3.22 -3.68 7.72
CA ALA A 153 -1.86 -4.22 7.83
C ALA A 153 -1.85 -5.73 8.08
N HIS A 154 -2.66 -6.18 9.03
CA HIS A 154 -2.80 -7.61 9.33
C HIS A 154 -3.34 -8.41 8.14
N ARG A 155 -4.25 -7.84 7.34
CA ARG A 155 -4.73 -8.47 6.10
C ARG A 155 -3.64 -8.51 5.03
N LEU A 156 -2.93 -7.41 4.79
CA LEU A 156 -1.87 -7.36 3.78
C LEU A 156 -0.74 -8.35 4.07
N ALA A 157 -0.37 -8.52 5.35
CA ALA A 157 0.70 -9.42 5.78
C ALA A 157 0.23 -10.85 6.08
N ALA A 158 -1.07 -11.16 5.90
CA ALA A 158 -1.62 -12.48 6.20
C ALA A 158 -1.24 -13.51 5.12
N GLY A 159 -0.85 -14.71 5.57
CA GLY A 159 -0.70 -15.89 4.71
C GLY A 159 -1.95 -16.76 4.64
N PRO A 160 -1.99 -17.72 3.69
CA PRO A 160 -3.06 -18.71 3.57
C PRO A 160 -3.35 -19.44 4.88
N GLY A 161 -4.62 -19.75 5.13
CA GLY A 161 -5.09 -20.42 6.36
C GLY A 161 -5.34 -19.45 7.54
N SER A 162 -4.90 -18.21 7.45
CA SER A 162 -5.17 -17.20 8.47
C SER A 162 -6.62 -16.70 8.40
N LYS A 163 -7.23 -16.44 9.57
CA LYS A 163 -8.59 -15.87 9.67
C LYS A 163 -8.73 -14.48 9.02
N VAL A 164 -7.64 -13.74 8.88
CA VAL A 164 -7.63 -12.40 8.30
C VAL A 164 -7.15 -12.38 6.84
N TYR A 165 -6.70 -13.52 6.32
CA TYR A 165 -6.33 -13.66 4.90
C TYR A 165 -7.54 -13.41 3.99
N GLY A 166 -7.34 -12.68 2.90
CA GLY A 166 -8.42 -12.30 1.98
C GLY A 166 -7.91 -11.68 0.70
N VAL A 167 -8.81 -10.99 -0.02
CA VAL A 167 -8.50 -10.33 -1.30
C VAL A 167 -7.24 -9.46 -1.24
N PRO A 168 -7.06 -8.56 -0.24
CA PRO A 168 -5.84 -7.74 -0.15
C PRO A 168 -4.57 -8.58 -0.03
N SER A 169 -4.59 -9.65 0.77
CA SER A 169 -3.47 -10.56 0.97
C SER A 169 -3.09 -11.27 -0.33
N ALA A 170 -4.08 -11.89 -0.98
CA ALA A 170 -3.88 -12.68 -2.20
C ALA A 170 -3.43 -11.80 -3.38
N LYS A 171 -4.03 -10.60 -3.55
CA LYS A 171 -3.63 -9.66 -4.61
C LYS A 171 -2.23 -9.08 -4.37
N LEU A 172 -1.88 -8.75 -3.12
CA LEU A 172 -0.52 -8.30 -2.81
C LEU A 172 0.51 -9.40 -3.07
N ALA A 173 0.19 -10.66 -2.74
CA ALA A 173 1.06 -11.81 -2.97
C ALA A 173 1.38 -12.07 -4.45
N TRP A 174 0.62 -11.53 -5.40
CA TRP A 174 0.97 -11.51 -6.82
C TRP A 174 2.25 -10.70 -7.08
N TYR A 175 2.42 -9.58 -6.38
CA TYR A 175 3.51 -8.65 -6.60
C TYR A 175 4.68 -8.82 -5.63
N ALA A 176 4.38 -9.12 -4.35
CA ALA A 176 5.36 -8.99 -3.28
C ALA A 176 5.10 -9.96 -2.13
N ASP A 177 6.15 -10.25 -1.38
CA ASP A 177 6.06 -10.85 -0.06
C ASP A 177 6.01 -9.74 1.00
N ALA A 178 5.05 -9.82 1.92
CA ALA A 178 4.78 -8.77 2.89
C ALA A 178 4.77 -9.29 4.33
N ASN A 179 5.26 -8.46 5.24
CA ASN A 179 5.34 -8.77 6.68
C ASN A 179 5.00 -7.56 7.53
N LEU A 180 4.46 -7.78 8.72
CA LEU A 180 4.31 -6.71 9.72
C LEU A 180 5.70 -6.22 10.16
N ALA A 181 5.87 -4.89 10.22
CA ALA A 181 7.12 -4.23 10.58
C ALA A 181 7.02 -3.38 11.86
N GLY A 182 5.92 -3.48 12.57
CA GLY A 182 5.69 -2.80 13.85
C GLY A 182 4.35 -2.11 13.95
N ASN A 183 3.96 -1.74 15.16
CA ASN A 183 2.72 -1.03 15.44
C ASN A 183 2.99 0.46 15.67
N VAL A 184 2.01 1.30 15.32
CA VAL A 184 2.03 2.75 15.54
C VAL A 184 0.73 3.13 16.23
N GLY A 185 0.84 3.52 17.51
CA GLY A 185 -0.31 3.89 18.31
C GLY A 185 -0.94 5.21 17.84
N ARG A 186 -2.24 5.34 18.01
CA ARG A 186 -3.03 6.50 17.55
C ARG A 186 -2.60 7.85 18.16
N ASN A 187 -1.92 7.83 19.30
CA ASN A 187 -1.55 9.07 20.04
C ASN A 187 -0.45 9.90 19.35
N VAL A 188 0.25 9.32 18.38
CA VAL A 188 1.29 10.02 17.61
C VAL A 188 0.73 10.75 16.38
N PHE A 189 -0.58 10.69 16.18
CA PHE A 189 -1.24 11.34 15.04
C PHE A 189 -2.06 12.54 15.46
N TRP A 190 -2.18 13.48 14.55
CA TRP A 190 -3.14 14.58 14.64
C TRP A 190 -3.90 14.74 13.30
N PRO A 191 -5.24 14.75 13.35
CA PRO A 191 -6.06 14.30 14.47
C PRO A 191 -5.81 12.83 14.79
N ALA A 192 -6.07 12.43 16.04
CA ALA A 192 -5.92 11.03 16.43
C ALA A 192 -6.97 10.16 15.70
N PRO A 193 -6.57 9.09 15.01
CA PRO A 193 -7.52 8.16 14.38
C PRO A 193 -8.28 7.35 15.43
N ASN A 194 -9.42 6.76 15.04
CA ASN A 194 -10.21 5.91 15.95
C ASN A 194 -9.56 4.53 16.21
N VAL A 195 -8.64 4.11 15.35
CA VAL A 195 -7.97 2.79 15.37
C VAL A 195 -6.46 2.96 15.31
N ASP A 196 -5.75 1.99 15.85
CA ASP A 196 -4.30 1.95 15.74
C ASP A 196 -3.86 1.65 14.30
N SER A 197 -2.62 1.98 14.00
CA SER A 197 -1.97 1.74 12.72
C SER A 197 -0.85 0.72 12.87
N ALA A 198 -0.46 0.12 11.76
CA ALA A 198 0.70 -0.75 11.73
C ALA A 198 1.47 -0.58 10.42
N LEU A 199 2.74 -0.93 10.48
CA LEU A 199 3.67 -0.91 9.37
C LEU A 199 3.67 -2.25 8.65
N VAL A 200 3.60 -2.22 7.33
CA VAL A 200 3.79 -3.37 6.45
C VAL A 200 5.02 -3.12 5.60
N TYR A 201 6.04 -3.93 5.78
CA TYR A 201 7.20 -3.99 4.92
C TYR A 201 6.96 -5.02 3.84
N PHE A 202 7.28 -4.70 2.59
CA PHE A 202 7.17 -5.63 1.46
C PHE A 202 8.43 -5.62 0.60
N VAL A 203 8.70 -6.76 -0.01
CA VAL A 203 9.73 -6.94 -1.05
C VAL A 203 9.05 -7.49 -2.28
N LYS A 204 9.18 -6.76 -3.40
CA LYS A 204 8.60 -7.16 -4.69
C LYS A 204 9.31 -8.41 -5.22
N ARG A 205 8.58 -9.30 -5.86
CA ARG A 205 9.14 -10.50 -6.47
C ARG A 205 10.14 -10.12 -7.56
N ALA A 206 11.29 -10.76 -7.54
CA ALA A 206 12.32 -10.55 -8.56
C ALA A 206 11.84 -11.01 -9.96
N THR A 207 10.98 -12.03 -9.99
CA THR A 207 10.39 -12.56 -11.23
C THR A 207 8.88 -12.42 -11.16
N PRO A 208 8.23 -11.72 -12.12
CA PRO A 208 6.78 -11.66 -12.23
C PRO A 208 6.17 -13.07 -12.36
N ILE A 209 5.00 -13.28 -11.79
CA ILE A 209 4.27 -14.57 -11.87
C ILE A 209 3.74 -14.79 -13.29
N GLY A 210 3.43 -13.72 -14.01
CA GLY A 210 2.91 -13.76 -15.37
C GLY A 210 2.67 -12.36 -15.93
N ASP A 211 2.06 -12.31 -17.09
CA ASP A 211 1.69 -11.08 -17.78
C ASP A 211 0.40 -10.45 -17.23
N GLU A 212 0.00 -9.31 -17.81
CA GLU A 212 -1.20 -8.58 -17.42
C GLU A 212 -2.49 -9.38 -17.63
N ALA A 213 -2.58 -10.15 -18.71
CA ALA A 213 -3.76 -10.96 -19.00
C ALA A 213 -3.97 -12.04 -17.93
N LEU A 214 -2.89 -12.74 -17.52
CA LEU A 214 -2.93 -13.71 -16.44
C LEU A 214 -3.22 -13.05 -15.09
N ARG A 215 -2.68 -11.86 -14.83
CA ARG A 215 -2.97 -11.08 -13.64
C ARG A 215 -4.47 -10.77 -13.51
N LEU A 216 -5.07 -10.23 -14.56
CA LEU A 216 -6.50 -9.89 -14.57
C LEU A 216 -7.38 -11.12 -14.32
N LYS A 217 -7.10 -12.25 -15.00
CA LYS A 217 -7.79 -13.52 -14.75
C LYS A 217 -7.61 -14.00 -13.31
N THR A 218 -6.38 -13.94 -12.78
CA THR A 218 -6.08 -14.35 -11.39
C THR A 218 -6.83 -13.47 -10.37
N PHE A 219 -6.87 -12.17 -10.59
CA PHE A 219 -7.58 -11.25 -9.70
C PHE A 219 -9.10 -11.47 -9.74
N ALA A 220 -9.65 -11.78 -10.91
CA ALA A 220 -11.07 -12.14 -11.04
C ALA A 220 -11.39 -13.45 -10.28
N VAL A 221 -10.51 -14.46 -10.37
CA VAL A 221 -10.65 -15.70 -9.58
C VAL A 221 -10.55 -15.43 -8.08
N ILE A 222 -9.61 -14.58 -7.64
CA ILE A 222 -9.48 -14.19 -6.23
C ILE A 222 -10.78 -13.51 -5.75
N ASP A 223 -11.28 -12.51 -6.49
CA ASP A 223 -12.49 -11.79 -6.12
C ASP A 223 -13.70 -12.74 -6.01
N ALA A 224 -13.86 -13.65 -6.96
CA ALA A 224 -14.91 -14.67 -6.96
C ALA A 224 -14.77 -15.64 -5.77
N ALA A 225 -13.55 -16.14 -5.49
CA ALA A 225 -13.32 -17.07 -4.39
C ALA A 225 -13.61 -16.47 -3.00
N PHE A 226 -13.44 -15.16 -2.84
CA PHE A 226 -13.71 -14.45 -1.59
C PHE A 226 -15.10 -13.79 -1.53
N SER A 227 -15.87 -13.79 -2.62
CA SER A 227 -17.23 -13.22 -2.66
C SER A 227 -18.17 -13.88 -1.64
N GLN A 228 -17.97 -15.19 -1.41
CA GLN A 228 -18.71 -15.99 -0.43
C GLN A 228 -17.77 -16.72 0.52
N ARG A 229 -17.07 -15.97 1.39
CA ARG A 229 -15.99 -16.44 2.24
C ARG A 229 -16.27 -17.76 3.01
N ARG A 230 -17.52 -18.02 3.42
CA ARG A 230 -17.90 -19.22 4.19
C ARG A 230 -18.22 -20.45 3.34
N LYS A 231 -18.27 -20.30 2.02
CA LYS A 231 -18.58 -21.38 1.07
C LYS A 231 -17.32 -22.07 0.58
N THR A 232 -17.48 -23.30 0.08
CA THR A 232 -16.43 -24.02 -0.65
C THR A 232 -16.11 -23.32 -1.96
N LEU A 233 -14.90 -23.55 -2.51
CA LEU A 233 -14.51 -23.00 -3.82
C LEU A 233 -15.49 -23.36 -4.93
N ARG A 234 -15.98 -24.60 -4.96
CA ARG A 234 -17.02 -25.03 -5.90
C ARG A 234 -18.25 -24.13 -5.89
N GLN A 235 -18.68 -23.71 -4.70
CA GLN A 235 -19.83 -22.81 -4.54
C GLN A 235 -19.46 -21.35 -4.81
N ALA A 236 -18.32 -20.89 -4.29
CA ALA A 236 -17.90 -19.49 -4.44
C ALA A 236 -17.59 -19.12 -5.90
N LEU A 237 -17.05 -20.06 -6.68
CA LEU A 237 -16.74 -19.86 -8.11
C LEU A 237 -17.91 -20.21 -9.05
N ALA A 238 -19.07 -20.63 -8.54
CA ALA A 238 -20.18 -21.06 -9.37
C ALA A 238 -20.65 -19.99 -10.36
N ASP A 239 -20.83 -18.76 -9.88
CA ASP A 239 -21.26 -17.63 -10.73
C ASP A 239 -20.16 -17.25 -11.73
N PHE A 240 -18.91 -17.31 -11.33
CA PHE A 240 -17.75 -17.02 -12.17
C PHE A 240 -17.58 -18.05 -13.29
N ALA A 241 -17.80 -19.33 -13.01
CA ALA A 241 -17.66 -20.43 -13.97
C ALA A 241 -18.95 -20.75 -14.74
N GLY A 242 -20.08 -20.13 -14.37
CA GLY A 242 -21.40 -20.33 -14.96
C GLY A 242 -22.25 -21.41 -14.27
N SER A 243 -21.66 -22.33 -13.52
CA SER A 243 -22.37 -23.31 -12.67
C SER A 243 -21.44 -23.93 -11.64
N PRO A 244 -21.98 -24.58 -10.56
CA PRO A 244 -21.16 -25.35 -9.63
C PRO A 244 -20.42 -26.52 -10.27
N THR A 245 -20.98 -27.13 -11.32
CA THR A 245 -20.35 -28.23 -12.06
C THR A 245 -19.14 -27.73 -12.85
N PHE A 246 -19.28 -26.65 -13.58
CA PHE A 246 -18.15 -26.04 -14.29
C PHE A 246 -17.08 -25.51 -13.35
N ALA A 247 -17.46 -24.97 -12.19
CA ALA A 247 -16.49 -24.59 -11.15
C ALA A 247 -15.68 -25.79 -10.65
N GLU A 248 -16.32 -26.95 -10.42
CA GLU A 248 -15.67 -28.18 -10.00
C GLU A 248 -14.71 -28.71 -11.07
N GLU A 249 -15.12 -28.73 -12.33
CA GLU A 249 -14.26 -29.10 -13.46
C GLU A 249 -13.04 -28.18 -13.60
N LEU A 250 -13.25 -26.87 -13.47
CA LEU A 250 -12.20 -25.85 -13.50
C LEU A 250 -11.16 -26.11 -12.39
N LEU A 251 -11.61 -26.32 -11.16
CA LEU A 251 -10.78 -26.61 -10.01
C LEU A 251 -10.01 -27.91 -10.15
N ASN A 252 -10.67 -28.99 -10.62
CA ASN A 252 -10.03 -30.28 -10.86
C ASN A 252 -8.92 -30.18 -11.92
N ARG A 253 -9.17 -29.47 -13.03
CA ARG A 253 -8.14 -29.22 -14.05
C ARG A 253 -6.95 -28.43 -13.51
N ALA A 254 -7.21 -27.51 -12.57
CA ALA A 254 -6.16 -26.74 -11.88
C ALA A 254 -5.42 -27.53 -10.78
N GLY A 255 -5.86 -28.75 -10.45
CA GLY A 255 -5.31 -29.54 -9.35
C GLY A 255 -5.66 -29.01 -7.97
N VAL A 256 -6.75 -28.23 -7.86
CA VAL A 256 -7.21 -27.60 -6.61
C VAL A 256 -8.45 -28.31 -6.09
N ASN A 257 -8.43 -28.73 -4.81
CA ASN A 257 -9.56 -29.42 -4.18
C ASN A 257 -10.80 -28.50 -4.10
N PRO A 258 -11.93 -28.85 -4.75
CA PRO A 258 -13.15 -28.03 -4.79
C PRO A 258 -13.82 -27.81 -3.42
N THR A 259 -13.51 -28.64 -2.43
CA THR A 259 -14.09 -28.54 -1.08
C THR A 259 -13.38 -27.53 -0.18
N LEU A 260 -12.20 -27.07 -0.56
CA LEU A 260 -11.49 -26.00 0.13
C LEU A 260 -12.27 -24.67 0.07
N ARG A 261 -11.84 -23.72 0.90
CA ARG A 261 -12.29 -22.33 0.84
C ARG A 261 -11.18 -21.44 0.29
N GLY A 262 -11.53 -20.26 -0.25
CA GLY A 262 -10.56 -19.31 -0.79
C GLY A 262 -9.43 -18.95 0.18
N GLU A 263 -9.71 -18.91 1.49
CA GLU A 263 -8.69 -18.60 2.51
C GLU A 263 -7.59 -19.67 2.67
N ALA A 264 -7.79 -20.87 2.13
CA ALA A 264 -6.78 -21.94 2.18
C ALA A 264 -5.77 -21.87 1.02
N LEU A 265 -6.03 -21.07 -0.03
CA LEU A 265 -5.25 -21.03 -1.26
C LEU A 265 -4.09 -20.04 -1.17
N ALA A 266 -2.92 -20.45 -1.64
CA ALA A 266 -1.81 -19.57 -1.94
C ALA A 266 -1.97 -18.90 -3.32
N ILE A 267 -1.16 -17.89 -3.62
CA ILE A 267 -1.23 -17.19 -4.92
C ILE A 267 -1.05 -18.14 -6.11
N ASN A 268 -0.18 -19.14 -5.99
CA ASN A 268 0.06 -20.10 -7.07
C ASN A 268 -1.16 -20.98 -7.37
N ASP A 269 -2.01 -21.27 -6.38
CA ASP A 269 -3.26 -22.01 -6.58
C ASP A 269 -4.26 -21.16 -7.37
N PHE A 270 -4.39 -19.87 -7.03
CA PHE A 270 -5.21 -18.92 -7.81
C PHE A 270 -4.72 -18.78 -9.25
N VAL A 271 -3.40 -18.74 -9.45
CA VAL A 271 -2.79 -18.71 -10.79
C VAL A 271 -3.09 -20.01 -11.56
N ALA A 272 -3.00 -21.17 -10.91
CA ALA A 272 -3.32 -22.45 -11.53
C ALA A 272 -4.78 -22.50 -12.01
N ILE A 273 -5.72 -21.99 -11.20
CA ILE A 273 -7.12 -21.85 -11.58
C ILE A 273 -7.27 -20.87 -12.76
N ALA A 274 -6.64 -19.70 -12.68
CA ALA A 274 -6.73 -18.65 -13.70
C ALA A 274 -6.24 -19.13 -15.09
N ARG A 275 -5.22 -19.99 -15.13
CA ARG A 275 -4.71 -20.60 -16.37
C ARG A 275 -5.68 -21.54 -17.04
N GLN A 276 -6.68 -22.05 -16.33
CA GLN A 276 -7.75 -22.92 -16.88
C GLN A 276 -8.95 -22.12 -17.39
N VAL A 277 -8.99 -20.81 -17.11
CA VAL A 277 -10.04 -19.91 -17.59
C VAL A 277 -9.75 -19.55 -19.05
N ALA A 278 -10.73 -19.80 -19.93
CA ALA A 278 -10.67 -19.52 -21.37
C ALA A 278 -10.46 -18.02 -21.68
#